data_c75202ab3f3aa399e8c5acc696d669d9
#
_entry.id   c75202ab3f3aa399e8c5acc696d669d9
#
_cell.length_a   1.000
_cell.length_b   1.000
_cell.length_c   1.000
_cell.angle_alpha   90.00
_cell.angle_beta   90.00
_cell.angle_gamma   90.00
#
_symmetry.space_group_name_H-M   'P 1'
#
loop_
_entity.id
_entity.type
_entity.pdbx_description
1 polymer ?
#
loop_
_entity_poly.entity_id
_entity_poly.type
_entity_poly.pdbx_seq_one_letter_code
_entity_poly.pdbx_strand_id
1 'polypeptide(L)'
;MRILLFLATNFAVLLLVGIVFNLLGLQGVLAQNGVDLNLSALLVMCAVFGFGGSLISLFLSKWMAKRSTGAYVIEQPRNRDEQWLLDTVRELAEEAKIGMPEVAIFPSEASNAFATGWNRNAALVAVSTGLLQRFKPEEARAVMAHEIGHVANGDMVTLTLIQGVVNTFVLFFARIIGHTVDRVIFKNERGHGIGFFVVTMVAQVVLSFLASAIVFWFS
;
A
#
# COMPACT_ATOMS: atom_id res chain seq x y z
N MET A 1 -9.24 16.93 7.43
CA MET A 1 -10.32 16.27 8.19
C MET A 1 -10.47 14.79 7.87
N ARG A 2 -10.54 14.35 6.60
CA ARG A 2 -10.68 12.93 6.20
C ARG A 2 -9.53 12.04 6.71
N ILE A 3 -8.27 12.45 6.55
CA ILE A 3 -7.09 11.71 7.01
C ILE A 3 -7.10 11.54 8.54
N LEU A 4 -7.44 12.59 9.28
CA LEU A 4 -7.53 12.52 10.75
C LEU A 4 -8.61 11.54 11.23
N LEU A 5 -9.79 11.59 10.60
CA LEU A 5 -10.89 10.65 10.87
C LEU A 5 -10.48 9.22 10.54
N PHE A 6 -9.81 9.02 9.42
CA PHE A 6 -9.31 7.71 9.00
C PHE A 6 -8.26 7.17 10.00
N LEU A 7 -7.28 7.98 10.39
CA LEU A 7 -6.29 7.60 11.41
C LEU A 7 -6.95 7.27 12.75
N ALA A 8 -7.90 8.09 13.19
CA ALA A 8 -8.63 7.85 14.44
C ALA A 8 -9.43 6.53 14.38
N THR A 9 -10.11 6.26 13.25
CA THR A 9 -10.87 5.02 13.06
C THR A 9 -9.94 3.80 13.08
N ASN A 10 -8.80 3.86 12.36
CA ASN A 10 -7.84 2.74 12.34
C ASN A 10 -7.19 2.51 13.70
N PHE A 11 -6.86 3.58 14.42
CA PHE A 11 -6.37 3.47 15.79
C PHE A 11 -7.42 2.85 16.72
N ALA A 12 -8.69 3.26 16.58
CA ALA A 12 -9.80 2.67 17.33
C ALA A 12 -9.98 1.18 17.01
N VAL A 13 -9.81 0.75 15.76
CA VAL A 13 -9.87 -0.66 15.37
C VAL A 13 -8.75 -1.45 16.03
N LEU A 14 -7.50 -0.95 16.01
CA LEU A 14 -6.37 -1.61 16.69
C LEU A 14 -6.58 -1.71 18.21
N LEU A 15 -7.11 -0.66 18.83
CA LEU A 15 -7.47 -0.69 20.26
C LEU A 15 -8.58 -1.72 20.54
N LEU A 16 -9.63 -1.73 19.71
CA LEU A 16 -10.73 -2.67 19.84
C LEU A 16 -10.23 -4.12 19.75
N VAL A 17 -9.38 -4.42 18.79
CA VAL A 17 -8.77 -5.75 18.64
C VAL A 17 -7.96 -6.13 19.89
N GLY A 18 -7.16 -5.19 20.42
CA GLY A 18 -6.41 -5.42 21.66
C GLY A 18 -7.33 -5.71 22.86
N ILE A 19 -8.42 -4.96 22.98
CA ILE A 19 -9.45 -5.17 24.03
C ILE A 19 -10.12 -6.52 23.87
N VAL A 20 -10.54 -6.87 22.65
CA VAL A 20 -11.19 -8.17 22.35
C VAL A 20 -10.25 -9.34 22.68
N PHE A 21 -8.98 -9.26 22.33
CA PHE A 21 -8.00 -10.30 22.67
C PHE A 21 -7.81 -10.47 24.18
N ASN A 22 -7.85 -9.36 24.93
CA ASN A 22 -7.78 -9.39 26.39
C ASN A 22 -9.03 -10.00 26.98
N LEU A 23 -10.22 -9.58 26.52
CA LEU A 23 -11.51 -10.12 26.99
C LEU A 23 -11.70 -11.59 26.69
N LEU A 24 -11.24 -12.06 25.52
CA LEU A 24 -11.27 -13.48 25.14
C LEU A 24 -10.22 -14.31 25.86
N GLY A 25 -9.37 -13.70 26.68
CA GLY A 25 -8.32 -14.39 27.42
C GLY A 25 -7.31 -15.13 26.51
N LEU A 26 -7.16 -14.70 25.24
CA LEU A 26 -6.31 -15.37 24.26
C LEU A 26 -4.86 -15.51 24.72
N GLN A 27 -4.36 -14.51 25.47
CA GLN A 27 -3.03 -14.59 26.06
C GLN A 27 -2.92 -15.72 27.07
N GLY A 28 -3.94 -15.94 27.89
CA GLY A 28 -3.99 -17.06 28.84
C GLY A 28 -4.09 -18.43 28.15
N VAL A 29 -4.89 -18.52 27.09
CA VAL A 29 -5.01 -19.74 26.28
C VAL A 29 -3.67 -20.09 25.61
N LEU A 30 -2.99 -19.11 25.06
CA LEU A 30 -1.66 -19.31 24.47
C LEU A 30 -0.63 -19.72 25.51
N ALA A 31 -0.63 -19.07 26.68
CA ALA A 31 0.29 -19.40 27.78
C ALA A 31 0.07 -20.84 28.31
N GLN A 32 -1.18 -21.30 28.44
CA GLN A 32 -1.50 -22.68 28.83
C GLN A 32 -0.97 -23.72 27.84
N ASN A 33 -0.84 -23.35 26.57
CA ASN A 33 -0.25 -24.18 25.52
C ASN A 33 1.26 -23.95 25.33
N GLY A 34 1.93 -23.36 26.31
CA GLY A 34 3.38 -23.11 26.29
C GLY A 34 3.82 -21.95 25.41
N VAL A 35 2.87 -21.11 24.96
CA VAL A 35 3.13 -19.95 24.11
C VAL A 35 3.07 -18.68 24.96
N ASP A 36 4.20 -18.26 25.51
CA ASP A 36 4.31 -17.03 26.31
C ASP A 36 4.56 -15.82 25.39
N LEU A 37 3.47 -15.20 24.94
CA LEU A 37 3.48 -14.02 24.07
C LEU A 37 2.71 -12.86 24.70
N ASN A 38 3.37 -11.71 24.84
CA ASN A 38 2.67 -10.47 25.14
C ASN A 38 1.99 -9.96 23.86
N LEU A 39 0.72 -10.29 23.68
CA LEU A 39 -0.05 -9.95 22.48
C LEU A 39 -0.16 -8.43 22.28
N SER A 40 -0.25 -7.65 23.36
CA SER A 40 -0.34 -6.18 23.25
C SER A 40 0.96 -5.58 22.75
N ALA A 41 2.10 -6.00 23.28
CA ALA A 41 3.41 -5.55 22.81
C ALA A 41 3.66 -5.99 21.35
N LEU A 42 3.27 -7.22 21.00
CA LEU A 42 3.38 -7.75 19.65
C LEU A 42 2.53 -6.92 18.66
N LEU A 43 1.28 -6.58 19.04
CA LEU A 43 0.40 -5.78 18.19
C LEU A 43 0.97 -4.38 17.95
N VAL A 44 1.47 -3.71 18.99
CA VAL A 44 2.11 -2.40 18.88
C VAL A 44 3.33 -2.48 17.96
N MET A 45 4.20 -3.47 18.14
CA MET A 45 5.35 -3.68 17.28
C MET A 45 4.93 -3.89 15.82
N CYS A 46 3.96 -4.74 15.56
CA CYS A 46 3.44 -5.00 14.22
C CYS A 46 2.79 -3.75 13.60
N ALA A 47 2.12 -2.92 14.40
CA ALA A 47 1.57 -1.65 13.95
C ALA A 47 2.68 -0.68 13.50
N VAL A 48 3.74 -0.53 14.30
CA VAL A 48 4.89 0.31 13.93
C VAL A 48 5.51 -0.16 12.61
N PHE A 49 5.75 -1.46 12.43
CA PHE A 49 6.32 -2.00 11.19
C PHE A 49 5.33 -1.96 10.01
N GLY A 50 4.05 -2.27 10.24
CA GLY A 50 3.02 -2.27 9.20
C GLY A 50 2.78 -0.87 8.63
N PHE A 51 2.57 0.12 9.49
CA PHE A 51 2.42 1.52 9.07
C PHE A 51 3.73 2.12 8.58
N GLY A 52 4.84 1.87 9.29
CA GLY A 52 6.16 2.36 8.90
C GLY A 52 6.55 1.88 7.50
N GLY A 53 6.37 0.60 7.20
CA GLY A 53 6.63 0.02 5.89
C GLY A 53 5.74 0.64 4.80
N SER A 54 4.44 0.82 5.08
CA SER A 54 3.51 1.43 4.13
C SER A 54 3.84 2.89 3.85
N LEU A 55 4.21 3.68 4.86
CA LEU A 55 4.62 5.07 4.69
C LEU A 55 5.93 5.17 3.90
N ILE A 56 6.92 4.34 4.19
CA ILE A 56 8.17 4.29 3.41
C ILE A 56 7.87 3.95 1.95
N SER A 57 7.01 2.95 1.70
CA SER A 57 6.57 2.59 0.35
C SER A 57 5.90 3.77 -0.37
N LEU A 58 5.05 4.54 0.31
CA LEU A 58 4.42 5.73 -0.25
C LEU A 58 5.45 6.82 -0.61
N PHE A 59 6.39 7.11 0.28
CA PHE A 59 7.45 8.09 0.01
C PHE A 59 8.35 7.69 -1.17
N LEU A 60 8.62 6.40 -1.30
CA LEU A 60 9.44 5.86 -2.39
C LEU A 60 8.64 5.58 -3.67
N SER A 61 7.31 5.72 -3.64
CA SER A 61 6.41 5.28 -4.72
C SER A 61 6.77 5.86 -6.10
N LYS A 62 7.07 7.16 -6.18
CA LYS A 62 7.49 7.82 -7.44
C LYS A 62 8.80 7.25 -7.98
N TRP A 63 9.79 7.06 -7.12
CA TRP A 63 11.09 6.51 -7.50
C TRP A 63 10.94 5.06 -7.96
N MET A 64 10.20 4.25 -7.20
CA MET A 64 9.93 2.85 -7.53
C MET A 64 9.15 2.73 -8.83
N ALA A 65 8.11 3.55 -9.04
CA ALA A 65 7.31 3.55 -10.25
C ALA A 65 8.18 3.86 -11.48
N LYS A 66 8.97 4.94 -11.44
CA LYS A 66 9.87 5.29 -12.54
C LYS A 66 10.88 4.19 -12.84
N ARG A 67 11.45 3.56 -11.81
CA ARG A 67 12.47 2.52 -12.01
C ARG A 67 11.88 1.18 -12.49
N SER A 68 10.74 0.77 -11.97
CA SER A 68 10.13 -0.52 -12.32
C SER A 68 9.48 -0.53 -13.70
N THR A 69 8.93 0.61 -14.13
CA THR A 69 8.30 0.73 -15.44
C THR A 69 9.25 1.22 -16.54
N GLY A 70 10.43 1.70 -16.18
CA GLY A 70 11.32 2.37 -17.11
C GLY A 70 10.78 3.72 -17.60
N ALA A 71 9.89 4.33 -16.81
CA ALA A 71 9.28 5.60 -17.18
C ALA A 71 10.30 6.73 -17.22
N TYR A 72 10.23 7.54 -18.27
CA TYR A 72 10.97 8.80 -18.39
C TYR A 72 10.04 9.99 -18.20
N VAL A 73 10.51 10.95 -17.42
CA VAL A 73 9.78 12.21 -17.16
C VAL A 73 10.03 13.17 -18.33
N ILE A 74 8.96 13.79 -18.80
CA ILE A 74 9.01 14.81 -19.85
C ILE A 74 9.37 16.14 -19.19
N GLU A 75 10.66 16.48 -19.20
CA GLU A 75 11.12 17.79 -18.73
C GLU A 75 10.93 18.86 -19.81
N GLN A 76 11.27 18.50 -21.05
CA GLN A 76 11.04 19.32 -22.24
C GLN A 76 10.42 18.43 -23.33
N PRO A 77 9.29 18.81 -23.93
CA PRO A 77 8.62 18.03 -24.95
C PRO A 77 9.48 17.95 -26.22
N ARG A 78 9.66 16.75 -26.73
CA ARG A 78 10.48 16.46 -27.93
C ARG A 78 9.65 16.40 -29.21
N ASN A 79 8.35 16.22 -29.08
CA ASN A 79 7.40 16.08 -30.17
C ASN A 79 6.03 16.64 -29.79
N ARG A 80 5.10 16.65 -30.76
CA ARG A 80 3.74 17.17 -30.57
C ARG A 80 2.92 16.35 -29.56
N ASP A 81 3.14 15.06 -29.48
CA ASP A 81 2.40 14.17 -28.57
C ASP A 81 2.82 14.42 -27.13
N GLU A 82 4.11 14.59 -26.87
CA GLU A 82 4.62 14.96 -25.54
C GLU A 82 4.14 16.37 -25.12
N GLN A 83 4.10 17.32 -26.05
CA GLN A 83 3.58 18.65 -25.78
C GLN A 83 2.10 18.59 -25.43
N TRP A 84 1.29 17.89 -26.25
CA TRP A 84 -0.12 17.68 -26.01
C TRP A 84 -0.38 17.03 -24.65
N LEU A 85 0.41 16.00 -24.27
CA LEU A 85 0.31 15.31 -23.00
C LEU A 85 0.57 16.25 -21.83
N LEU A 86 1.63 17.06 -21.90
CA LEU A 86 1.94 18.06 -20.87
C LEU A 86 0.83 19.10 -20.72
N ASP A 87 0.32 19.63 -21.83
CA ASP A 87 -0.71 20.64 -21.82
C ASP A 87 -2.04 20.07 -21.27
N THR A 88 -2.39 18.84 -21.66
CA THR A 88 -3.57 18.14 -21.15
C THR A 88 -3.49 17.91 -19.64
N VAL A 89 -2.35 17.42 -19.13
CA VAL A 89 -2.17 17.21 -17.68
C VAL A 89 -2.19 18.54 -16.93
N ARG A 90 -1.64 19.61 -17.51
CA ARG A 90 -1.69 20.96 -16.90
C ARG A 90 -3.12 21.46 -16.76
N GLU A 91 -3.90 21.41 -17.83
CA GLU A 91 -5.32 21.79 -17.78
C GLU A 91 -6.09 21.01 -16.72
N LEU A 92 -5.93 19.68 -16.71
CA LEU A 92 -6.61 18.81 -15.75
C LEU A 92 -6.17 19.07 -14.30
N ALA A 93 -4.90 19.38 -14.06
CA ALA A 93 -4.39 19.73 -12.74
C ALA A 93 -4.96 21.07 -12.25
N GLU A 94 -5.09 22.06 -13.14
CA GLU A 94 -5.72 23.34 -12.84
C GLU A 94 -7.21 23.18 -12.53
N GLU A 95 -7.95 22.40 -13.33
CA GLU A 95 -9.36 22.06 -13.09
C GLU A 95 -9.53 21.38 -11.73
N ALA A 96 -8.63 20.45 -11.38
CA ALA A 96 -8.65 19.71 -10.12
C ALA A 96 -8.08 20.50 -8.93
N LYS A 97 -7.53 21.69 -9.16
CA LYS A 97 -6.89 22.56 -8.14
C LYS A 97 -5.78 21.87 -7.37
N ILE A 98 -4.90 21.18 -8.09
CA ILE A 98 -3.69 20.52 -7.57
C ILE A 98 -2.45 21.14 -8.23
N GLY A 99 -1.29 20.91 -7.59
CA GLY A 99 -0.01 21.28 -8.22
C GLY A 99 0.24 20.45 -9.48
N MET A 100 0.95 21.02 -10.47
CA MET A 100 1.33 20.32 -11.71
C MET A 100 2.09 19.02 -11.37
N PRO A 101 1.57 17.84 -11.75
CA PRO A 101 2.30 16.56 -11.56
C PRO A 101 3.53 16.48 -12.48
N GLU A 102 4.50 15.65 -12.09
CA GLU A 102 5.47 15.16 -13.06
C GLU A 102 4.74 14.29 -14.09
N VAL A 103 4.99 14.54 -15.38
CA VAL A 103 4.39 13.76 -16.47
C VAL A 103 5.44 12.84 -17.05
N ALA A 104 5.12 11.55 -17.17
CA ALA A 104 6.05 10.55 -17.67
C ALA A 104 5.40 9.62 -18.70
N ILE A 105 6.24 9.05 -19.57
CA ILE A 105 5.85 7.99 -20.49
C ILE A 105 6.66 6.73 -20.15
N PHE A 106 6.01 5.57 -20.14
CA PHE A 106 6.68 4.30 -19.93
C PHE A 106 6.46 3.32 -21.09
N PRO A 107 7.48 2.52 -21.43
CA PRO A 107 7.38 1.55 -22.53
C PRO A 107 6.50 0.37 -22.12
N SER A 108 5.31 0.28 -22.73
CA SER A 108 4.39 -0.84 -22.56
C SER A 108 3.43 -0.86 -23.73
N GLU A 109 3.20 -2.04 -24.31
CA GLU A 109 2.19 -2.24 -25.35
C GLU A 109 0.76 -2.20 -24.78
N ALA A 110 0.56 -2.56 -23.51
CA ALA A 110 -0.73 -2.45 -22.86
C ALA A 110 -1.13 -0.99 -22.71
N SER A 111 -2.37 -0.67 -23.03
CA SER A 111 -2.94 0.66 -22.79
C SER A 111 -3.19 0.86 -21.31
N ASN A 112 -2.31 1.60 -20.65
CA ASN A 112 -2.33 1.80 -19.21
C ASN A 112 -1.88 3.22 -18.85
N ALA A 113 -2.40 3.73 -17.74
CA ALA A 113 -1.95 4.94 -17.06
C ALA A 113 -2.00 4.73 -15.56
N PHE A 114 -1.23 5.47 -14.81
CA PHE A 114 -1.29 5.48 -13.36
C PHE A 114 -0.82 6.81 -12.80
N ALA A 115 -1.29 7.13 -11.60
CA ALA A 115 -0.77 8.22 -10.80
C ALA A 115 -0.22 7.69 -9.47
N THR A 116 0.87 8.31 -8.98
CA THR A 116 1.47 7.95 -7.68
C THR A 116 2.16 9.14 -7.04
N GLY A 117 2.40 9.05 -5.73
CA GLY A 117 3.09 10.07 -4.94
C GLY A 117 2.45 10.25 -3.58
N TRP A 118 3.20 10.80 -2.65
CA TRP A 118 2.76 11.02 -1.26
C TRP A 118 1.99 12.34 -1.08
N ASN A 119 2.05 13.25 -2.06
CA ASN A 119 1.47 14.58 -2.00
C ASN A 119 0.78 14.91 -3.32
N ARG A 120 -0.46 15.38 -3.25
CA ARG A 120 -1.25 15.78 -4.41
C ARG A 120 -0.61 16.90 -5.25
N ASN A 121 0.24 17.75 -4.63
CA ASN A 121 0.94 18.84 -5.32
C ASN A 121 2.33 18.42 -5.83
N ALA A 122 2.72 17.17 -5.68
CA ALA A 122 3.99 16.62 -6.12
C ALA A 122 3.83 15.18 -6.63
N ALA A 123 2.69 14.87 -7.26
CA ALA A 123 2.39 13.56 -7.84
C ALA A 123 3.17 13.30 -9.13
N LEU A 124 3.18 12.05 -9.56
CA LEU A 124 3.61 11.59 -10.88
C LEU A 124 2.38 11.03 -11.59
N VAL A 125 2.14 11.45 -12.83
CA VAL A 125 1.18 10.85 -13.76
C VAL A 125 1.98 10.23 -14.89
N ALA A 126 1.81 8.94 -15.12
CA ALA A 126 2.54 8.21 -16.15
C ALA A 126 1.56 7.52 -17.09
N VAL A 127 1.85 7.57 -18.40
CA VAL A 127 1.06 6.92 -19.44
C VAL A 127 1.92 5.97 -20.25
N SER A 128 1.35 4.86 -20.70
CA SER A 128 2.06 3.90 -21.54
C SER A 128 2.14 4.35 -23.00
N THR A 129 3.17 3.90 -23.68
CA THR A 129 3.25 4.07 -25.15
C THR A 129 2.06 3.44 -25.88
N GLY A 130 1.56 2.30 -25.39
CA GLY A 130 0.37 1.62 -25.94
C GLY A 130 -0.91 2.43 -25.80
N LEU A 131 -1.07 3.20 -24.72
CA LEU A 131 -2.22 4.09 -24.55
C LEU A 131 -2.17 5.22 -25.57
N LEU A 132 -1.03 5.89 -25.73
CA LEU A 132 -0.85 6.99 -26.67
C LEU A 132 -1.03 6.58 -28.13
N GLN A 133 -0.67 5.32 -28.47
CA GLN A 133 -0.80 4.80 -29.83
C GLN A 133 -2.21 4.34 -30.22
N ARG A 134 -2.99 3.84 -29.24
CA ARG A 134 -4.27 3.19 -29.51
C ARG A 134 -5.49 4.06 -29.21
N PHE A 135 -5.34 4.99 -28.28
CA PHE A 135 -6.45 5.84 -27.84
C PHE A 135 -6.47 7.15 -28.62
N LYS A 136 -7.67 7.62 -28.92
CA LYS A 136 -7.85 8.97 -29.43
C LYS A 136 -7.53 9.99 -28.33
N PRO A 137 -7.18 11.23 -28.69
CA PRO A 137 -6.84 12.25 -27.69
C PRO A 137 -7.91 12.44 -26.61
N GLU A 138 -9.20 12.40 -26.96
CA GLU A 138 -10.30 12.56 -26.01
C GLU A 138 -10.39 11.38 -25.04
N GLU A 139 -10.13 10.17 -25.52
CA GLU A 139 -10.14 8.95 -24.69
C GLU A 139 -8.95 8.95 -23.74
N ALA A 140 -7.76 9.29 -24.24
CA ALA A 140 -6.57 9.41 -23.41
C ALA A 140 -6.71 10.55 -22.36
N ARG A 141 -7.34 11.68 -22.72
CA ARG A 141 -7.68 12.76 -21.77
C ARG A 141 -8.60 12.25 -20.66
N ALA A 142 -9.62 11.45 -20.99
CA ALA A 142 -10.54 10.90 -20.00
C ALA A 142 -9.83 9.97 -19.00
N VAL A 143 -8.90 9.14 -19.48
CA VAL A 143 -8.07 8.28 -18.60
C VAL A 143 -7.21 9.13 -17.67
N MET A 144 -6.53 10.15 -18.20
CA MET A 144 -5.71 11.06 -17.37
C MET A 144 -6.55 11.85 -16.37
N ALA A 145 -7.75 12.30 -16.76
CA ALA A 145 -8.68 12.97 -15.85
C ALA A 145 -9.08 12.08 -14.68
N HIS A 146 -9.29 10.78 -14.94
CA HIS A 146 -9.55 9.80 -13.90
C HIS A 146 -8.37 9.67 -12.92
N GLU A 147 -7.15 9.50 -13.42
CA GLU A 147 -5.94 9.41 -12.59
C GLU A 147 -5.69 10.69 -11.77
N ILE A 148 -5.89 11.87 -12.39
CA ILE A 148 -5.77 13.15 -11.69
C ILE A 148 -6.86 13.32 -10.64
N GLY A 149 -8.06 12.78 -10.88
CA GLY A 149 -9.12 12.70 -9.87
C GLY A 149 -8.70 11.96 -8.61
N HIS A 150 -8.02 10.83 -8.75
CA HIS A 150 -7.45 10.07 -7.61
C HIS A 150 -6.38 10.87 -6.87
N VAL A 151 -5.53 11.59 -7.60
CA VAL A 151 -4.52 12.49 -6.99
C VAL A 151 -5.19 13.60 -6.18
N ALA A 152 -6.20 14.27 -6.75
CA ALA A 152 -6.90 15.36 -6.11
C ALA A 152 -7.66 14.91 -4.85
N ASN A 153 -8.24 13.71 -4.87
CA ASN A 153 -8.91 13.11 -3.73
C ASN A 153 -7.93 12.67 -2.62
N GLY A 154 -6.66 12.45 -2.94
CA GLY A 154 -5.66 11.93 -2.02
C GLY A 154 -5.80 10.42 -1.80
N ASP A 155 -6.35 9.68 -2.76
CA ASP A 155 -6.63 8.25 -2.66
C ASP A 155 -5.36 7.43 -2.42
N MET A 156 -4.21 7.86 -2.94
CA MET A 156 -2.90 7.24 -2.70
C MET A 156 -2.53 7.18 -1.21
N VAL A 157 -2.77 8.27 -0.47
CA VAL A 157 -2.52 8.31 0.98
C VAL A 157 -3.51 7.42 1.71
N THR A 158 -4.79 7.47 1.33
CA THR A 158 -5.85 6.64 1.92
C THR A 158 -5.56 5.16 1.74
N LEU A 159 -5.23 4.72 0.53
CA LEU A 159 -4.85 3.32 0.25
C LEU A 159 -3.61 2.88 1.03
N THR A 160 -2.61 3.76 1.16
CA THR A 160 -1.40 3.47 1.96
C THR A 160 -1.73 3.27 3.44
N LEU A 161 -2.63 4.06 4.00
CA LEU A 161 -3.06 3.91 5.38
C LEU A 161 -3.86 2.61 5.58
N ILE A 162 -4.74 2.26 4.65
CA ILE A 162 -5.43 0.96 4.63
C ILE A 162 -4.40 -0.18 4.60
N GLN A 163 -3.42 -0.08 3.70
CA GLN A 163 -2.35 -1.07 3.59
C GLN A 163 -1.53 -1.19 4.88
N GLY A 164 -1.32 -0.09 5.60
CA GLY A 164 -0.66 -0.09 6.92
C GLY A 164 -1.40 -0.93 7.95
N VAL A 165 -2.74 -0.79 8.01
CA VAL A 165 -3.60 -1.61 8.88
C VAL A 165 -3.54 -3.08 8.47
N VAL A 166 -3.73 -3.36 7.18
CA VAL A 166 -3.70 -4.72 6.64
C VAL A 166 -2.36 -5.39 6.94
N ASN A 167 -1.27 -4.71 6.68
CA ASN A 167 0.09 -5.21 6.98
C ASN A 167 0.29 -5.47 8.48
N THR A 168 -0.26 -4.62 9.35
CA THR A 168 -0.22 -4.83 10.79
C THR A 168 -0.83 -6.17 11.18
N PHE A 169 -2.03 -6.48 10.67
CA PHE A 169 -2.71 -7.74 10.96
C PHE A 169 -2.00 -8.94 10.31
N VAL A 170 -1.54 -8.81 9.09
CA VAL A 170 -0.75 -9.87 8.43
C VAL A 170 0.49 -10.21 9.25
N LEU A 171 1.25 -9.21 9.66
CA LEU A 171 2.45 -9.40 10.49
C LEU A 171 2.12 -9.98 11.86
N PHE A 172 1.03 -9.53 12.47
CA PHE A 172 0.61 -9.98 13.80
C PHE A 172 0.18 -11.45 13.78
N PHE A 173 -0.75 -11.83 12.91
CA PHE A 173 -1.22 -13.20 12.83
C PHE A 173 -0.14 -14.18 12.35
N ALA A 174 0.69 -13.78 11.39
CA ALA A 174 1.81 -14.59 10.93
C ALA A 174 2.78 -14.93 12.07
N ARG A 175 3.07 -13.97 12.96
CA ARG A 175 3.94 -14.18 14.12
C ARG A 175 3.30 -15.08 15.18
N ILE A 176 2.01 -14.93 15.44
CA ILE A 176 1.28 -15.83 16.37
C ILE A 176 1.34 -17.26 15.84
N ILE A 177 1.02 -17.47 14.56
CA ILE A 177 1.06 -18.79 13.92
C ILE A 177 2.47 -19.37 14.00
N GLY A 178 3.48 -18.60 13.58
CA GLY A 178 4.88 -19.05 13.61
C GLY A 178 5.35 -19.45 15.00
N HIS A 179 5.03 -18.64 16.01
CA HIS A 179 5.41 -18.89 17.39
C HIS A 179 4.68 -20.11 17.98
N THR A 180 3.39 -20.24 17.70
CA THR A 180 2.58 -21.37 18.15
C THR A 180 3.08 -22.68 17.55
N VAL A 181 3.36 -22.70 16.25
CA VAL A 181 3.89 -23.89 15.57
C VAL A 181 5.29 -24.25 16.09
N ASP A 182 6.16 -23.26 16.28
CA ASP A 182 7.51 -23.48 16.80
C ASP A 182 7.49 -24.08 18.21
N ARG A 183 6.58 -23.61 19.08
CA ARG A 183 6.44 -24.11 20.45
C ARG A 183 5.74 -25.47 20.53
N VAL A 184 4.61 -25.62 19.83
CA VAL A 184 3.74 -26.80 19.98
C VAL A 184 4.23 -27.98 19.13
N ILE A 185 4.64 -27.73 17.89
CA ILE A 185 5.02 -28.77 16.93
C ILE A 185 6.51 -29.06 17.00
N PHE A 186 7.35 -28.02 16.91
CA PHE A 186 8.80 -28.18 16.94
C PHE A 186 9.38 -28.27 18.37
N LYS A 187 8.54 -28.06 19.40
CA LYS A 187 8.91 -28.17 20.83
C LYS A 187 10.15 -27.33 21.19
N ASN A 188 10.31 -26.16 20.53
CA ASN A 188 11.43 -25.31 20.82
C ASN A 188 11.18 -24.52 22.11
N GLU A 189 11.93 -24.85 23.17
CA GLU A 189 11.74 -24.24 24.50
C GLU A 189 12.50 -22.93 24.67
N ARG A 190 13.50 -22.62 23.83
CA ARG A 190 14.37 -21.44 23.97
C ARG A 190 14.40 -20.61 22.70
N GLY A 191 13.93 -19.35 22.80
CA GLY A 191 14.03 -18.38 21.71
C GLY A 191 13.13 -18.70 20.50
N HIS A 192 13.59 -18.33 19.31
CA HIS A 192 12.93 -18.58 18.03
C HIS A 192 13.76 -19.58 17.24
N GLY A 193 13.20 -20.76 16.97
CA GLY A 193 13.83 -21.77 16.12
C GLY A 193 13.68 -21.48 14.63
N ILE A 194 14.33 -22.29 13.80
CA ILE A 194 14.17 -22.21 12.32
C ILE A 194 12.70 -22.37 11.94
N GLY A 195 11.94 -23.21 12.65
CA GLY A 195 10.51 -23.41 12.49
C GLY A 195 9.72 -22.10 12.57
N PHE A 196 10.03 -21.26 13.56
CA PHE A 196 9.41 -19.94 13.70
C PHE A 196 9.58 -19.10 12.44
N PHE A 197 10.79 -18.98 11.93
CA PHE A 197 11.07 -18.11 10.75
C PHE A 197 10.38 -18.65 9.49
N VAL A 198 10.49 -19.95 9.23
CA VAL A 198 9.89 -20.57 8.03
C VAL A 198 8.37 -20.48 8.07
N VAL A 199 7.75 -20.86 9.19
CA VAL A 199 6.28 -20.83 9.33
C VAL A 199 5.75 -19.40 9.30
N THR A 200 6.43 -18.46 9.98
CA THR A 200 6.04 -17.04 9.93
C THR A 200 6.10 -16.49 8.49
N MET A 201 7.15 -16.81 7.75
CA MET A 201 7.31 -16.37 6.36
C MET A 201 6.21 -16.95 5.46
N VAL A 202 5.94 -18.24 5.55
CA VAL A 202 4.87 -18.91 4.78
C VAL A 202 3.51 -18.34 5.15
N ALA A 203 3.21 -18.20 6.45
CA ALA A 203 1.97 -17.62 6.93
C ALA A 203 1.80 -16.16 6.45
N GLN A 204 2.88 -15.36 6.47
CA GLN A 204 2.85 -13.98 5.98
C GLN A 204 2.54 -13.91 4.49
N VAL A 205 3.12 -14.77 3.66
CA VAL A 205 2.81 -14.84 2.22
C VAL A 205 1.35 -15.19 2.00
N VAL A 206 0.86 -16.26 2.63
CA VAL A 206 -0.55 -16.70 2.49
C VAL A 206 -1.53 -15.62 2.96
N LEU A 207 -1.30 -15.04 4.14
CA LEU A 207 -2.15 -13.98 4.67
C LEU A 207 -2.10 -12.71 3.83
N SER A 208 -0.95 -12.38 3.21
CA SER A 208 -0.82 -11.24 2.30
C SER A 208 -1.65 -11.43 1.03
N PHE A 209 -1.69 -12.65 0.48
CA PHE A 209 -2.56 -12.96 -0.67
C PHE A 209 -4.04 -12.83 -0.31
N LEU A 210 -4.46 -13.37 0.83
CA LEU A 210 -5.84 -13.26 1.30
C LEU A 210 -6.22 -11.79 1.55
N ALA A 211 -5.36 -11.04 2.20
CA ALA A 211 -5.56 -9.62 2.47
C ALA A 211 -5.64 -8.79 1.18
N SER A 212 -4.79 -9.09 0.19
CA SER A 212 -4.81 -8.41 -1.12
C SER A 212 -6.11 -8.70 -1.87
N ALA A 213 -6.63 -9.92 -1.80
CA ALA A 213 -7.92 -10.28 -2.39
C ALA A 213 -9.08 -9.49 -1.76
N ILE A 214 -9.06 -9.31 -0.43
CA ILE A 214 -10.06 -8.51 0.29
C ILE A 214 -9.96 -7.03 -0.13
N VAL A 215 -8.76 -6.46 -0.15
CA VAL A 215 -8.55 -5.06 -0.55
C VAL A 215 -9.01 -4.84 -2.00
N PHE A 216 -8.68 -5.77 -2.90
CA PHE A 216 -9.12 -5.71 -4.30
C PHE A 216 -10.64 -5.79 -4.45
N TRP A 217 -11.33 -6.56 -3.61
CA TRP A 217 -12.78 -6.68 -3.66
C TRP A 217 -13.50 -5.39 -3.17
N PHE A 218 -12.84 -4.58 -2.33
CA PHE A 218 -13.36 -3.32 -1.82
C PHE A 218 -12.92 -2.08 -2.64
N SER A 219 -11.96 -2.20 -3.54
CA SER A 219 -11.48 -1.11 -4.41
C SER A 219 -12.22 -1.10 -5.75
#